data_5ee4408901823472e3f29ebc5739c33c
#
_entry.id   5ee4408901823472e3f29ebc5739c33c
#
_cell.length_a   1.000
_cell.length_b   1.000
_cell.length_c   1.000
_cell.angle_alpha   90.00
_cell.angle_beta   90.00
_cell.angle_gamma   90.00
#
_symmetry.space_group_name_H-M   'P 1'
#
loop_
_entity.id
_entity.type
_entity.pdbx_description
1 polymer ?
#
loop_
_entity_poly.entity_id
_entity_poly.type
_entity_poly.pdbx_seq_one_letter_code
_entity_poly.pdbx_strand_id
1 'polypeptide(L)'
;YHGDRNGGLDSKEAFADFAEQCFDMGYKAFKIHGWHEGDAKEEAENVLHVAKKVGDKMTLMLDPACQLKTFADALYVGKACDEANFFWLEDPYRDSGVSAFSHKRLREMLKTPILQTEHIRGLETKCDFLLAGGTDFLRSDPEYDMGITGAIKISHLAESFGVDVEI
;
A
#
# COMPACT_ATOMS: atom_id res chain seq x y z
N TYR A 1 3.08 -10.15 -3.12
CA TYR A 1 2.50 -11.34 -3.79
C TYR A 1 1.03 -11.08 -4.11
N HIS A 2 0.60 -11.32 -5.33
CA HIS A 2 -0.80 -11.19 -5.72
C HIS A 2 -1.56 -12.42 -5.22
N GLY A 3 -2.40 -12.23 -4.22
CA GLY A 3 -3.25 -13.29 -3.66
C GLY A 3 -4.37 -13.63 -4.62
N ASP A 4 -3.99 -14.07 -5.78
CA ASP A 4 -4.93 -14.49 -6.78
C ASP A 4 -5.28 -15.97 -6.63
N ARG A 5 -6.22 -16.37 -7.43
CA ARG A 5 -6.68 -17.77 -7.53
C ARG A 5 -5.57 -18.75 -7.92
N ASN A 6 -4.42 -18.27 -8.38
CA ASN A 6 -3.29 -19.08 -8.81
C ASN A 6 -2.30 -19.38 -7.67
N GLY A 7 -2.28 -18.54 -6.64
CA GLY A 7 -1.35 -18.69 -5.51
C GLY A 7 -1.91 -19.47 -4.33
N GLY A 8 -3.19 -19.81 -4.33
CA GLY A 8 -3.83 -20.44 -3.18
C GLY A 8 -4.04 -19.50 -1.99
N LEU A 9 -3.78 -18.19 -2.16
CA LEU A 9 -4.06 -17.16 -1.15
C LEU A 9 -5.46 -16.61 -1.38
N ASP A 10 -6.46 -17.41 -1.07
CA ASP A 10 -7.88 -17.15 -1.30
C ASP A 10 -8.70 -16.94 -0.03
N SER A 11 -8.03 -16.80 1.11
CA SER A 11 -8.64 -16.58 2.40
C SER A 11 -7.68 -15.85 3.35
N LYS A 12 -8.22 -15.22 4.40
CA LYS A 12 -7.41 -14.58 5.44
C LYS A 12 -6.50 -15.58 6.18
N GLU A 13 -6.96 -16.82 6.32
CA GLU A 13 -6.18 -17.91 6.89
C GLU A 13 -4.98 -18.25 6.01
N ALA A 14 -5.18 -18.38 4.70
CA ALA A 14 -4.11 -18.67 3.75
C ALA A 14 -3.06 -17.55 3.72
N PHE A 15 -3.46 -16.28 3.75
CA PHE A 15 -2.53 -15.15 3.88
C PHE A 15 -1.74 -15.19 5.18
N ALA A 16 -2.39 -15.46 6.31
CA ALA A 16 -1.72 -15.53 7.60
C ALA A 16 -0.71 -16.68 7.67
N ASP A 17 -1.08 -17.85 7.18
CA ASP A 17 -0.20 -19.02 7.13
C ASP A 17 0.98 -18.80 6.18
N PHE A 18 0.77 -18.13 5.06
CA PHE A 18 1.86 -17.78 4.14
C PHE A 18 2.80 -16.71 4.74
N ALA A 19 2.26 -15.73 5.44
CA ALA A 19 3.07 -14.75 6.16
C ALA A 19 3.96 -15.42 7.24
N GLU A 20 3.44 -16.41 7.96
CA GLU A 20 4.23 -17.20 8.91
C GLU A 20 5.31 -18.00 8.21
N GLN A 21 5.03 -18.63 7.08
CA GLN A 21 6.04 -19.31 6.27
C GLN A 21 7.15 -18.35 5.82
N CYS A 22 6.79 -17.13 5.39
CA CYS A 22 7.77 -16.10 5.05
C CYS A 22 8.65 -15.74 6.26
N PHE A 23 8.05 -15.59 7.45
CA PHE A 23 8.80 -15.36 8.67
C PHE A 23 9.80 -16.49 8.96
N ASP A 24 9.36 -17.74 8.85
CA ASP A 24 10.20 -18.92 9.07
C ASP A 24 11.36 -19.03 8.05
N MET A 25 11.17 -18.53 6.83
CA MET A 25 12.22 -18.37 5.83
C MET A 25 13.19 -17.21 6.13
N GLY A 26 12.93 -16.41 7.16
CA GLY A 26 13.79 -15.32 7.61
C GLY A 26 13.41 -13.91 7.11
N TYR A 27 12.31 -13.75 6.38
CA TYR A 27 11.80 -12.43 5.99
C TYR A 27 11.35 -11.63 7.23
N LYS A 28 11.61 -10.33 7.19
CA LYS A 28 11.30 -9.42 8.31
C LYS A 28 10.08 -8.52 8.03
N ALA A 29 9.58 -8.57 6.82
CA ALA A 29 8.43 -7.80 6.38
C ALA A 29 7.55 -8.63 5.46
N PHE A 30 6.24 -8.32 5.45
CA PHE A 30 5.28 -8.97 4.58
C PHE A 30 4.27 -7.94 4.06
N LYS A 31 4.07 -7.88 2.75
CA LYS A 31 3.06 -7.04 2.12
C LYS A 31 1.90 -7.91 1.65
N ILE A 32 0.71 -7.64 2.16
CA ILE A 32 -0.53 -8.18 1.63
C ILE A 32 -0.82 -7.43 0.33
N HIS A 33 -0.98 -8.15 -0.77
CA HIS A 33 -1.49 -7.59 -2.01
C HIS A 33 -2.92 -8.11 -2.22
N GLY A 34 -3.88 -7.21 -2.27
CA GLY A 34 -5.30 -7.50 -2.16
C GLY A 34 -5.83 -8.46 -3.23
N TRP A 35 -6.84 -9.24 -2.87
CA TRP A 35 -7.56 -10.15 -3.77
C TRP A 35 -9.09 -10.04 -3.60
N HIS A 36 -9.53 -9.24 -2.64
CA HIS A 36 -10.94 -9.13 -2.23
C HIS A 36 -11.83 -8.34 -3.21
N GLU A 37 -11.33 -8.01 -4.38
CA GLU A 37 -12.06 -7.29 -5.44
C GLU A 37 -12.74 -5.99 -4.94
N GLY A 38 -12.14 -5.36 -3.91
CA GLY A 38 -12.62 -4.13 -3.30
C GLY A 38 -13.72 -4.32 -2.25
N ASP A 39 -13.89 -5.52 -1.70
CA ASP A 39 -14.68 -5.69 -0.49
C ASP A 39 -13.88 -5.22 0.73
N ALA A 40 -14.24 -4.03 1.20
CA ALA A 40 -13.52 -3.38 2.30
C ALA A 40 -13.61 -4.14 3.63
N LYS A 41 -14.69 -4.90 3.84
CA LYS A 41 -14.86 -5.67 5.07
C LYS A 41 -13.94 -6.87 5.09
N GLU A 42 -13.90 -7.63 3.99
CA GLU A 42 -13.00 -8.78 3.87
C GLU A 42 -11.53 -8.34 3.92
N GLU A 43 -11.18 -7.21 3.27
CA GLU A 43 -9.84 -6.65 3.32
C GLU A 43 -9.42 -6.28 4.75
N ALA A 44 -10.29 -5.61 5.50
CA ALA A 44 -10.02 -5.26 6.91
C ALA A 44 -9.91 -6.50 7.81
N GLU A 45 -10.74 -7.51 7.59
CA GLU A 45 -10.64 -8.78 8.31
C GLU A 45 -9.32 -9.51 8.01
N ASN A 46 -8.85 -9.47 6.76
CA ASN A 46 -7.56 -10.04 6.37
C ASN A 46 -6.40 -9.32 7.07
N VAL A 47 -6.39 -7.99 7.05
CA VAL A 47 -5.41 -7.15 7.75
C VAL A 47 -5.29 -7.55 9.23
N LEU A 48 -6.41 -7.59 9.94
CA LEU A 48 -6.43 -7.93 11.36
C LEU A 48 -6.01 -9.39 11.62
N HIS A 49 -6.39 -10.30 10.73
CA HIS A 49 -6.08 -11.73 10.88
C HIS A 49 -4.58 -12.01 10.68
N VAL A 50 -3.97 -11.44 9.64
CA VAL A 50 -2.53 -11.55 9.39
C VAL A 50 -1.74 -10.89 10.53
N ALA A 51 -2.14 -9.70 10.96
CA ALA A 51 -1.49 -9.02 12.07
C ALA A 51 -1.53 -9.83 13.38
N LYS A 52 -2.64 -10.49 13.67
CA LYS A 52 -2.75 -11.38 14.83
C LYS A 52 -1.76 -12.55 14.79
N LYS A 53 -1.41 -13.02 13.60
CA LYS A 53 -0.51 -14.17 13.41
C LYS A 53 0.98 -13.78 13.50
N VAL A 54 1.35 -12.66 12.86
CA VAL A 54 2.77 -12.30 12.68
C VAL A 54 3.11 -10.83 12.98
N GLY A 55 2.15 -10.00 13.38
CA GLY A 55 2.36 -8.56 13.55
C GLY A 55 3.34 -8.18 14.67
N ASP A 56 3.59 -9.06 15.62
CA ASP A 56 4.62 -8.90 16.65
C ASP A 56 6.03 -9.31 16.19
N LYS A 57 6.14 -9.93 15.02
CA LYS A 57 7.37 -10.52 14.48
C LYS A 57 7.84 -9.88 13.17
N MET A 58 6.92 -9.27 12.41
CA MET A 58 7.15 -8.76 11.07
C MET A 58 6.60 -7.35 10.91
N THR A 59 7.26 -6.56 10.08
CA THR A 59 6.68 -5.31 9.57
C THR A 59 5.62 -5.65 8.51
N LEU A 60 4.40 -5.16 8.69
CA LEU A 60 3.28 -5.45 7.81
C LEU A 60 2.91 -4.25 6.95
N MET A 61 2.55 -4.50 5.71
CA MET A 61 2.12 -3.51 4.73
C MET A 61 0.90 -4.02 3.98
N LEU A 62 0.05 -3.12 3.53
CA LEU A 62 -1.11 -3.45 2.73
C LEU A 62 -1.09 -2.69 1.41
N ASP A 63 -1.36 -3.43 0.34
CA ASP A 63 -1.68 -2.92 -0.98
C ASP A 63 -3.00 -3.55 -1.44
N PRO A 64 -4.14 -2.83 -1.36
CA PRO A 64 -5.42 -3.34 -1.85
C PRO A 64 -5.54 -3.30 -3.38
N ALA A 65 -4.43 -3.18 -4.09
CA ALA A 65 -4.35 -3.25 -5.55
C ALA A 65 -5.29 -2.25 -6.25
N CYS A 66 -5.39 -1.03 -5.75
CA CYS A 66 -6.28 0.01 -6.29
C CYS A 66 -7.77 -0.38 -6.32
N GLN A 67 -8.23 -1.27 -5.46
CA GLN A 67 -9.57 -1.86 -5.61
C GLN A 67 -10.66 -1.20 -4.78
N LEU A 68 -10.32 -0.41 -3.76
CA LEU A 68 -11.32 0.22 -2.90
C LEU A 68 -12.07 1.32 -3.66
N LYS A 69 -13.40 1.27 -3.60
CA LYS A 69 -14.27 2.03 -4.52
C LYS A 69 -14.60 3.44 -4.02
N THR A 70 -14.65 3.61 -2.70
CA THR A 70 -15.08 4.86 -2.07
C THR A 70 -14.10 5.32 -1.00
N PHE A 71 -14.19 6.60 -0.64
CA PHE A 71 -13.45 7.14 0.50
C PHE A 71 -13.79 6.41 1.81
N ALA A 72 -15.05 6.03 1.99
CA ALA A 72 -15.50 5.31 3.18
C ALA A 72 -14.86 3.91 3.26
N ASP A 73 -14.74 3.21 2.14
CA ASP A 73 -14.06 1.90 2.07
C ASP A 73 -12.59 2.03 2.43
N ALA A 74 -11.90 3.01 1.81
CA ALA A 74 -10.48 3.25 2.08
C ALA A 74 -10.22 3.65 3.54
N LEU A 75 -11.09 4.48 4.12
CA LEU A 75 -11.01 4.85 5.52
C LEU A 75 -11.25 3.65 6.44
N TYR A 76 -12.23 2.80 6.10
CA TYR A 76 -12.55 1.60 6.88
C TYR A 76 -11.37 0.62 6.93
N VAL A 77 -10.79 0.33 5.78
CA VAL A 77 -9.59 -0.53 5.68
C VAL A 77 -8.39 0.12 6.37
N GLY A 78 -8.17 1.42 6.14
CA GLY A 78 -7.10 2.17 6.78
C GLY A 78 -7.21 2.18 8.31
N LYS A 79 -8.43 2.17 8.88
CA LYS A 79 -8.61 2.05 10.33
C LYS A 79 -8.22 0.67 10.85
N ALA A 80 -8.41 -0.39 10.08
CA ALA A 80 -7.87 -1.71 10.43
C ALA A 80 -6.33 -1.72 10.38
N CYS A 81 -5.73 -1.05 9.41
CA CYS A 81 -4.28 -0.84 9.37
C CYS A 81 -3.77 -0.05 10.58
N ASP A 82 -4.49 1.01 11.00
CA ASP A 82 -4.18 1.78 12.22
C ASP A 82 -4.18 0.90 13.48
N GLU A 83 -5.20 0.04 13.62
CA GLU A 83 -5.34 -0.88 14.75
C GLU A 83 -4.21 -1.91 14.78
N ALA A 84 -3.81 -2.41 13.62
CA ALA A 84 -2.81 -3.44 13.45
C ALA A 84 -1.36 -2.89 13.31
N ASN A 85 -1.15 -1.57 13.40
CA ASN A 85 0.14 -0.90 13.24
C ASN A 85 0.86 -1.24 11.93
N PHE A 86 0.15 -1.22 10.82
CA PHE A 86 0.74 -1.42 9.50
C PHE A 86 1.72 -0.28 9.16
N PHE A 87 2.78 -0.60 8.46
CA PHE A 87 3.83 0.34 8.09
C PHE A 87 3.38 1.31 6.99
N TRP A 88 2.60 0.83 6.01
CA TRP A 88 1.88 1.67 5.08
C TRP A 88 0.59 1.02 4.56
N LEU A 89 -0.27 1.87 3.99
CA LEU A 89 -1.39 1.52 3.12
C LEU A 89 -1.06 2.07 1.73
N GLU A 90 -0.87 1.16 0.76
CA GLU A 90 -0.48 1.46 -0.62
C GLU A 90 -1.69 1.48 -1.53
N ASP A 91 -1.70 2.37 -2.50
CA ASP A 91 -2.68 2.47 -3.61
C ASP A 91 -4.12 2.09 -3.23
N PRO A 92 -4.73 2.75 -2.23
CA PRO A 92 -6.04 2.32 -1.71
C PRO A 92 -7.18 2.45 -2.71
N TYR A 93 -7.15 3.47 -3.58
CA TYR A 93 -8.24 3.76 -4.51
C TYR A 93 -8.01 3.13 -5.87
N ARG A 94 -9.11 2.86 -6.62
CA ARG A 94 -9.05 2.46 -8.03
C ARG A 94 -8.29 3.50 -8.86
N ASP A 95 -7.67 3.06 -9.95
CA ASP A 95 -6.88 3.91 -10.86
C ASP A 95 -7.60 5.16 -11.32
N SER A 96 -8.90 5.06 -11.61
CA SER A 96 -9.76 6.20 -11.98
C SER A 96 -10.09 7.13 -10.81
N GLY A 97 -9.78 6.73 -9.59
CA GLY A 97 -10.03 7.47 -8.36
C GLY A 97 -8.80 8.15 -7.77
N VAL A 98 -7.72 8.28 -8.51
CA VAL A 98 -6.47 8.90 -8.04
C VAL A 98 -6.64 10.39 -7.88
N SER A 99 -6.86 10.84 -6.65
CA SER A 99 -7.06 12.25 -6.31
C SER A 99 -6.18 12.63 -5.15
N ALA A 100 -5.26 13.57 -5.36
CA ALA A 100 -4.43 14.12 -4.29
C ALA A 100 -5.26 14.66 -3.13
N PHE A 101 -6.42 15.26 -3.41
CA PHE A 101 -7.34 15.75 -2.39
C PHE A 101 -7.91 14.61 -1.52
N SER A 102 -8.37 13.53 -2.13
CA SER A 102 -8.92 12.38 -1.39
C SER A 102 -7.85 11.68 -0.55
N HIS A 103 -6.66 11.49 -1.10
CA HIS A 103 -5.53 10.89 -0.38
C HIS A 103 -5.06 11.78 0.77
N LYS A 104 -4.99 13.11 0.57
CA LYS A 104 -4.69 14.04 1.65
C LYS A 104 -5.68 13.91 2.81
N ARG A 105 -6.97 13.87 2.50
CA ARG A 105 -8.00 13.66 3.54
C ARG A 105 -7.85 12.32 4.25
N LEU A 106 -7.48 11.27 3.51
CA LEU A 106 -7.25 9.95 4.09
C LEU A 106 -6.06 9.98 5.06
N ARG A 107 -4.94 10.58 4.66
CA ARG A 107 -3.76 10.81 5.50
C ARG A 107 -4.07 11.58 6.79
N GLU A 108 -4.91 12.61 6.70
CA GLU A 108 -5.31 13.41 7.87
C GLU A 108 -6.16 12.61 8.88
N MET A 109 -6.77 11.51 8.46
CA MET A 109 -7.67 10.69 9.28
C MET A 109 -7.06 9.37 9.74
N LEU A 110 -5.93 8.97 9.16
CA LEU A 110 -5.21 7.74 9.50
C LEU A 110 -3.91 8.04 10.24
N LYS A 111 -3.45 7.05 11.01
CA LYS A 111 -2.10 7.01 11.60
C LYS A 111 -1.13 6.29 10.67
N THR A 112 -1.64 5.27 9.95
CA THR A 112 -0.90 4.49 8.97
C THR A 112 -0.52 5.38 7.80
N PRO A 113 0.77 5.50 7.46
CA PRO A 113 1.22 6.28 6.32
C PRO A 113 0.63 5.77 5.00
N ILE A 114 0.46 6.67 4.05
CA ILE A 114 0.01 6.34 2.69
C ILE A 114 1.22 6.28 1.77
N LEU A 115 1.39 5.16 1.09
CA LEU A 115 2.28 5.00 -0.05
C LEU A 115 1.45 5.12 -1.33
N GLN A 116 1.81 6.10 -2.17
CA GLN A 116 1.07 6.35 -3.40
C GLN A 116 2.05 6.79 -4.50
N THR A 117 1.57 6.79 -5.70
CA THR A 117 2.15 7.29 -6.94
C THR A 117 2.62 6.23 -7.94
N GLU A 118 2.42 4.92 -7.71
CA GLU A 118 2.72 3.93 -8.75
C GLU A 118 1.99 4.26 -10.05
N HIS A 119 0.67 4.49 -9.95
CA HIS A 119 -0.20 4.76 -11.10
C HIS A 119 -0.23 6.24 -11.52
N ILE A 120 0.52 7.11 -10.85
CA ILE A 120 0.73 8.52 -11.23
C ILE A 120 2.04 8.63 -11.99
N ARG A 121 1.95 8.61 -13.30
CA ARG A 121 3.14 8.50 -14.17
C ARG A 121 3.86 9.81 -14.34
N GLY A 122 5.18 9.74 -14.33
CA GLY A 122 6.06 10.86 -14.64
C GLY A 122 6.47 11.69 -13.42
N LEU A 123 7.65 12.26 -13.52
CA LEU A 123 8.32 12.97 -12.43
C LEU A 123 7.51 14.18 -11.93
N GLU A 124 7.00 14.99 -12.87
CA GLU A 124 6.31 16.24 -12.56
C GLU A 124 4.99 15.98 -11.85
N THR A 125 4.23 15.00 -12.31
CA THR A 125 2.95 14.63 -11.70
C THR A 125 3.11 14.01 -10.32
N LYS A 126 4.17 13.24 -10.10
CA LYS A 126 4.51 12.73 -8.75
C LYS A 126 4.92 13.87 -7.81
N CYS A 127 5.69 14.84 -8.32
CA CYS A 127 6.03 16.04 -7.57
C CYS A 127 4.79 16.83 -7.16
N ASP A 128 3.88 17.08 -8.10
CA ASP A 128 2.63 17.80 -7.83
C ASP A 128 1.76 17.06 -6.80
N PHE A 129 1.71 15.74 -6.90
CA PHE A 129 0.95 14.91 -5.94
C PHE A 129 1.53 14.99 -4.53
N LEU A 130 2.86 14.95 -4.42
CA LEU A 130 3.58 15.12 -3.15
C LEU A 130 3.34 16.52 -2.56
N LEU A 131 3.47 17.57 -3.37
CA LEU A 131 3.24 18.96 -2.97
C LEU A 131 1.80 19.19 -2.53
N ALA A 132 0.84 18.52 -3.15
CA ALA A 132 -0.56 18.57 -2.73
C ALA A 132 -0.82 17.83 -1.40
N GLY A 133 0.16 17.11 -0.88
CA GLY A 133 0.06 16.36 0.37
C GLY A 133 -0.68 15.03 0.19
N GLY A 134 -0.67 14.46 -1.00
CA GLY A 134 -1.41 13.22 -1.32
C GLY A 134 -0.73 11.93 -0.85
N THR A 135 0.54 11.97 -0.45
CA THR A 135 1.29 10.78 -0.07
C THR A 135 2.30 11.06 1.04
N ASP A 136 2.71 10.05 1.79
CA ASP A 136 3.80 10.08 2.77
C ASP A 136 5.10 9.54 2.17
N PHE A 137 5.00 8.57 1.25
CA PHE A 137 6.11 7.97 0.53
C PHE A 137 5.83 8.02 -0.97
N LEU A 138 6.87 8.06 -1.79
CA LEU A 138 6.71 7.90 -3.24
C LEU A 138 6.84 6.43 -3.64
N ARG A 139 6.04 6.02 -4.62
CA ARG A 139 6.16 4.75 -5.31
C ARG A 139 6.63 4.99 -6.74
N SER A 140 7.68 4.29 -7.15
CA SER A 140 8.16 4.33 -8.52
C SER A 140 8.18 2.92 -9.11
N ASP A 141 7.71 2.82 -10.34
CA ASP A 141 7.84 1.61 -11.13
C ASP A 141 8.60 1.94 -12.43
N PRO A 142 9.73 1.28 -12.71
CA PRO A 142 10.49 1.54 -13.93
C PRO A 142 9.68 1.36 -15.21
N GLU A 143 8.65 0.51 -15.22
CA GLU A 143 7.75 0.34 -16.37
C GLU A 143 6.94 1.61 -16.64
N TYR A 144 6.50 2.29 -15.59
CA TYR A 144 5.66 3.48 -15.69
C TYR A 144 6.45 4.79 -15.73
N ASP A 145 7.66 4.80 -15.20
CA ASP A 145 8.46 6.00 -14.95
C ASP A 145 9.68 6.15 -15.88
N MET A 146 9.58 5.65 -17.10
CA MET A 146 10.64 5.76 -18.13
C MET A 146 11.94 5.02 -17.76
N GLY A 147 11.83 3.83 -17.21
CA GLY A 147 12.94 2.95 -16.91
C GLY A 147 13.74 3.39 -15.69
N ILE A 148 14.92 2.80 -15.55
CA ILE A 148 15.85 3.06 -14.44
C ILE A 148 16.19 4.54 -14.29
N THR A 149 16.36 5.26 -15.40
CA THR A 149 16.64 6.70 -15.38
C THR A 149 15.53 7.51 -14.71
N GLY A 150 14.28 7.15 -14.97
CA GLY A 150 13.14 7.80 -14.34
C GLY A 150 13.06 7.47 -12.85
N ALA A 151 13.24 6.19 -12.47
CA ALA A 151 13.27 5.77 -11.08
C ALA A 151 14.35 6.49 -10.25
N ILE A 152 15.57 6.66 -10.82
CA ILE A 152 16.64 7.44 -10.18
C ILE A 152 16.23 8.90 -9.97
N LYS A 153 15.56 9.53 -10.95
CA LYS A 153 15.09 10.93 -10.80
C LYS A 153 14.03 11.05 -9.71
N ILE A 154 13.13 10.06 -9.61
CA ILE A 154 12.10 10.03 -8.56
C ILE A 154 12.76 9.81 -7.20
N SER A 155 13.80 8.99 -7.10
CA SER A 155 14.55 8.81 -5.86
C SER A 155 15.21 10.13 -5.41
N HIS A 156 15.81 10.90 -6.33
CA HIS A 156 16.34 12.23 -6.01
C HIS A 156 15.26 13.25 -5.65
N LEU A 157 14.07 13.14 -6.26
CA LEU A 157 12.92 13.93 -5.86
C LEU A 157 12.52 13.61 -4.41
N ALA A 158 12.35 12.33 -4.08
CA ALA A 158 12.03 11.89 -2.72
C ALA A 158 13.06 12.39 -1.71
N GLU A 159 14.36 12.20 -2.01
CA GLU A 159 15.47 12.69 -1.19
C GLU A 159 15.37 14.20 -0.95
N SER A 160 15.05 15.00 -1.97
CA SER A 160 14.97 16.46 -1.86
C SER A 160 13.83 16.94 -0.95
N PHE A 161 12.79 16.11 -0.76
CA PHE A 161 11.68 16.37 0.15
C PHE A 161 11.83 15.65 1.50
N GLY A 162 12.87 14.84 1.68
CA GLY A 162 13.07 14.05 2.89
C GLY A 162 12.02 12.96 3.08
N VAL A 163 11.49 12.41 1.99
CA VAL A 163 10.55 11.26 2.01
C VAL A 163 11.22 10.04 1.40
N ASP A 164 10.78 8.86 1.80
CA ASP A 164 11.27 7.61 1.23
C ASP A 164 10.58 7.27 -0.11
N VAL A 165 11.22 6.41 -0.89
CA VAL A 165 10.69 5.88 -2.14
C VAL A 165 10.78 4.36 -2.14
N GLU A 166 9.71 3.72 -2.57
CA GLU A 166 9.67 2.29 -2.86
C GLU A 166 9.72 2.10 -4.39
N ILE A 167 10.54 1.12 -4.87
CA ILE A 167 10.79 0.89 -6.30
C ILE A 167 10.52 -0.58 -6.64
#